data_b4874b585ba16e0851d6a3a822a238c9
#
_entry.id   b4874b585ba16e0851d6a3a822a238c9
#
_cell.length_a   1.000
_cell.length_b   1.000
_cell.length_c   1.000
_cell.angle_alpha   90.00
_cell.angle_beta   90.00
_cell.angle_gamma   90.00
#
_symmetry.space_group_name_H-M   'P 1'
#
loop_
_entity.id
_entity.type
_entity.pdbx_description
1 polymer ?
#
loop_
_entity_poly.entity_id
_entity_poly.type
_entity_poly.pdbx_seq_one_letter_code
_entity_poly.pdbx_strand_id
1 'polypeptide(L)'
;MIRLGVNIDHVATLRNARGESHPNPIQAAKFVKESGANSITIHLREDRRHIKDYDAKKICATKNLHVNLEISTNPEIVKIALRMKPNYICIVPENRKEITTEGGLDLKKNKYRIKNIISQFKKKKY
;
A
#
# COMPACT_ATOMS: atom_id res chain seq x y z
N MET A 1 -11.24 4.78 21.72
CA MET A 1 -10.92 5.91 20.81
C MET A 1 -10.86 5.37 19.38
N ILE A 2 -11.55 5.99 18.44
CA ILE A 2 -11.52 5.63 17.02
C ILE A 2 -10.20 6.15 16.42
N ARG A 3 -9.55 5.33 15.59
CA ARG A 3 -8.33 5.71 14.88
C ARG A 3 -8.66 6.00 13.42
N LEU A 4 -8.09 7.09 12.88
CA LEU A 4 -8.27 7.50 11.49
C LEU A 4 -7.10 7.01 10.63
N GLY A 5 -7.40 6.20 9.62
CA GLY A 5 -6.49 5.88 8.52
C GLY A 5 -6.91 6.61 7.24
N VAL A 6 -5.97 7.17 6.51
CA VAL A 6 -6.24 7.96 5.29
C VAL A 6 -5.59 7.29 4.09
N ASN A 7 -6.40 6.93 3.07
CA ASN A 7 -5.87 6.46 1.79
C ASN A 7 -5.48 7.67 0.92
N ILE A 8 -4.28 7.63 0.35
CA ILE A 8 -3.72 8.70 -0.48
C ILE A 8 -3.38 8.28 -1.91
N ASP A 9 -3.86 7.11 -2.37
CA ASP A 9 -3.55 6.59 -3.70
C ASP A 9 -3.89 7.57 -4.82
N HIS A 10 -5.03 8.24 -4.70
CA HIS A 10 -5.53 9.13 -5.75
C HIS A 10 -4.77 10.46 -5.85
N VAL A 11 -3.97 10.82 -4.87
CA VAL A 11 -2.96 11.89 -5.00
C VAL A 11 -1.95 11.51 -6.10
N ALA A 12 -1.50 10.25 -6.09
CA ALA A 12 -0.62 9.73 -7.13
C ALA A 12 -1.34 9.56 -8.48
N THR A 13 -2.63 9.19 -8.48
CA THR A 13 -3.44 9.13 -9.70
C THR A 13 -3.46 10.48 -10.39
N LEU A 14 -3.75 11.55 -9.66
CA LEU A 14 -3.77 12.91 -10.21
C LEU A 14 -2.40 13.34 -10.72
N ARG A 15 -1.32 13.10 -9.95
CA ARG A 15 0.05 13.36 -10.40
C ARG A 15 0.36 12.67 -11.72
N ASN A 16 0.00 11.38 -11.83
CA ASN A 16 0.30 10.59 -13.03
C ASN A 16 -0.52 11.07 -14.24
N ALA A 17 -1.79 11.44 -14.03
CA ALA A 17 -2.64 11.99 -15.08
C ALA A 17 -2.11 13.32 -15.63
N ARG A 18 -1.50 14.15 -14.77
CA ARG A 18 -0.87 15.41 -15.17
C ARG A 18 0.48 15.22 -15.87
N GLY A 19 1.12 14.07 -15.68
CA GLY A 19 2.47 13.81 -16.22
C GLY A 19 3.58 14.65 -15.54
N GLU A 20 3.33 15.13 -14.32
CA GLU A 20 4.23 16.02 -13.58
C GLU A 20 4.68 15.37 -12.25
N SER A 21 5.46 16.12 -11.45
CA SER A 21 5.88 15.71 -10.11
C SER A 21 4.86 16.07 -9.02
N HIS A 22 3.83 16.82 -9.36
CA HIS A 22 2.82 17.35 -8.43
C HIS A 22 1.38 16.96 -8.88
N PRO A 23 0.44 16.69 -7.92
CA PRO A 23 0.64 16.64 -6.46
C PRO A 23 1.50 15.44 -6.03
N ASN A 24 2.29 15.63 -4.98
CA ASN A 24 3.27 14.65 -4.52
C ASN A 24 2.72 13.79 -3.38
N PRO A 25 2.59 12.45 -3.53
CA PRO A 25 2.04 11.58 -2.49
C PRO A 25 2.91 11.52 -1.23
N ILE A 26 4.22 11.76 -1.32
CA ILE A 26 5.10 11.81 -0.14
C ILE A 26 4.81 13.05 0.71
N GLN A 27 4.55 14.19 0.07
CA GLN A 27 4.14 15.42 0.76
C GLN A 27 2.73 15.25 1.36
N ALA A 28 1.80 14.64 0.62
CA ALA A 28 0.47 14.32 1.12
C ALA A 28 0.53 13.43 2.38
N ALA A 29 1.40 12.41 2.39
CA ALA A 29 1.61 11.54 3.54
C ALA A 29 2.07 12.33 4.79
N LYS A 30 2.99 13.29 4.62
CA LYS A 30 3.44 14.17 5.71
C LYS A 30 2.31 15.05 6.22
N PHE A 31 1.57 15.69 5.32
CA PHE A 31 0.45 16.55 5.65
C PHE A 31 -0.63 15.81 6.45
N VAL A 32 -1.02 14.61 5.99
CA VAL A 32 -2.01 13.76 6.68
C VAL A 32 -1.54 13.41 8.10
N LYS A 33 -0.26 13.07 8.27
CA LYS A 33 0.33 12.81 9.59
C LYS A 33 0.27 14.05 10.49
N GLU A 34 0.68 15.21 9.99
CA GLU A 34 0.68 16.48 10.72
C GLU A 34 -0.74 16.92 11.10
N SER A 35 -1.73 16.54 10.30
CA SER A 35 -3.15 16.76 10.59
C SER A 35 -3.74 15.80 11.62
N GLY A 36 -2.95 14.91 12.22
CA GLY A 36 -3.35 14.06 13.34
C GLY A 36 -3.94 12.69 12.96
N ALA A 37 -3.85 12.28 11.68
CA ALA A 37 -4.24 10.91 11.30
C ALA A 37 -3.31 9.87 11.94
N ASN A 38 -3.88 8.71 12.26
CA ASN A 38 -3.16 7.62 12.94
C ASN A 38 -2.36 6.75 11.96
N SER A 39 -2.81 6.64 10.72
CA SER A 39 -2.15 5.83 9.70
C SER A 39 -2.46 6.33 8.29
N ILE A 40 -1.65 5.90 7.35
CA ILE A 40 -1.84 6.11 5.92
C ILE A 40 -1.98 4.77 5.24
N THR A 41 -2.89 4.67 4.29
CA THR A 41 -3.01 3.52 3.40
C THR A 41 -2.53 3.91 2.01
N ILE A 42 -1.70 3.07 1.43
CA ILE A 42 -1.27 3.12 0.04
C ILE A 42 -1.34 1.74 -0.59
N HIS A 43 -1.68 1.67 -1.85
CA HIS A 43 -1.75 0.42 -2.60
C HIS A 43 -0.66 0.37 -3.69
N LEU A 44 0.28 -0.55 -3.55
CA LEU A 44 1.28 -0.83 -4.58
C LEU A 44 0.73 -1.86 -5.56
N ARG A 45 -0.03 -1.41 -6.55
CA ARG A 45 -0.62 -2.28 -7.58
C ARG A 45 0.45 -2.86 -8.50
N GLU A 46 0.16 -4.03 -9.06
CA GLU A 46 1.04 -4.69 -10.04
C GLU A 46 1.31 -3.81 -11.28
N ASP A 47 0.29 -3.08 -11.74
CA ASP A 47 0.38 -2.21 -12.91
C ASP A 47 0.91 -0.80 -12.62
N ARG A 48 1.15 -0.46 -11.34
CA ARG A 48 1.69 0.87 -10.92
C ARG A 48 0.88 2.05 -11.44
N ARG A 49 -0.44 1.91 -11.61
CA ARG A 49 -1.29 2.99 -12.18
C ARG A 49 -1.33 4.27 -11.33
N HIS A 50 -1.02 4.18 -10.05
CA HIS A 50 -0.94 5.34 -9.15
C HIS A 50 0.37 5.35 -8.34
N ILE A 51 0.43 4.74 -7.14
CA ILE A 51 1.65 4.67 -6.32
C ILE A 51 2.75 3.93 -7.09
N LYS A 52 3.92 4.55 -7.17
CA LYS A 52 5.14 3.96 -7.74
C LYS A 52 6.00 3.34 -6.63
N ASP A 53 6.94 2.46 -7.00
CA ASP A 53 7.86 1.84 -6.04
C ASP A 53 8.65 2.87 -5.22
N TYR A 54 9.05 3.97 -5.86
CA TYR A 54 9.72 5.08 -5.19
C TYR A 54 8.84 5.73 -4.11
N ASP A 55 7.57 6.01 -4.43
CA ASP A 55 6.61 6.60 -3.49
C ASP A 55 6.45 5.69 -2.26
N ALA A 56 6.13 4.43 -2.50
CA ALA A 56 5.91 3.44 -1.44
C ALA A 56 7.15 3.29 -0.55
N LYS A 57 8.35 3.19 -1.14
CA LYS A 57 9.61 3.12 -0.41
C LYS A 57 9.83 4.34 0.49
N LYS A 58 9.61 5.55 -0.02
CA LYS A 58 9.79 6.79 0.75
C LYS A 58 8.75 6.94 1.86
N ILE A 59 7.49 6.63 1.57
CA ILE A 59 6.40 6.70 2.55
C ILE A 59 6.63 5.68 3.67
N CYS A 60 6.96 4.43 3.35
CA CYS A 60 7.26 3.40 4.35
C CYS A 60 8.49 3.72 5.21
N ALA A 61 9.46 4.46 4.68
CA ALA A 61 10.66 4.87 5.41
C ALA A 61 10.44 6.12 6.29
N THR A 62 9.26 6.75 6.25
CA THR A 62 8.98 7.95 7.05
C THR A 62 8.80 7.59 8.53
N LYS A 63 9.66 8.16 9.39
CA LYS A 63 9.61 7.93 10.85
C LYS A 63 8.26 8.38 11.44
N ASN A 64 7.79 7.65 12.44
CA ASN A 64 6.55 7.95 13.17
C ASN A 64 5.30 8.05 12.28
N LEU A 65 5.31 7.40 11.12
CA LEU A 65 4.16 7.27 10.25
C LEU A 65 3.77 5.79 10.18
N HIS A 66 2.57 5.45 10.61
CA HIS A 66 2.05 4.10 10.46
C HIS A 66 1.51 3.92 9.04
N VAL A 67 2.12 3.02 8.30
CA VAL A 67 1.75 2.72 6.91
C VAL A 67 1.07 1.36 6.82
N ASN A 68 -0.13 1.34 6.29
CA ASN A 68 -0.82 0.16 5.80
C ASN A 68 -0.56 0.04 4.30
N LEU A 69 0.23 -0.96 3.89
CA LEU A 69 0.52 -1.22 2.49
C LEU A 69 -0.42 -2.29 1.94
N GLU A 70 -1.26 -1.92 1.01
CA GLU A 70 -2.09 -2.86 0.26
C GLU A 70 -1.27 -3.50 -0.86
N ILE A 71 -1.38 -4.81 -0.98
CA ILE A 71 -0.65 -5.62 -1.98
C ILE A 71 -1.53 -6.72 -2.55
N SER A 72 -1.26 -7.12 -3.79
CA SER A 72 -1.81 -8.36 -4.33
C SER A 72 -1.05 -9.59 -3.79
N THR A 73 -1.52 -10.77 -4.16
CA THR A 73 -0.81 -12.04 -3.87
C THR A 73 0.33 -12.32 -4.83
N ASN A 74 0.67 -11.41 -5.75
CA ASN A 74 1.76 -11.57 -6.70
C ASN A 74 3.11 -11.69 -5.99
N PRO A 75 3.94 -12.72 -6.26
CA PRO A 75 5.21 -12.93 -5.58
C PRO A 75 6.19 -11.76 -5.68
N GLU A 76 6.22 -11.05 -6.81
CA GLU A 76 7.09 -9.88 -7.00
C GLU A 76 6.67 -8.72 -6.09
N ILE A 77 5.37 -8.46 -6.00
CA ILE A 77 4.84 -7.43 -5.10
C ILE A 77 5.11 -7.78 -3.63
N VAL A 78 4.90 -9.03 -3.24
CA VAL A 78 5.21 -9.54 -1.90
C VAL A 78 6.70 -9.34 -1.57
N LYS A 79 7.61 -9.67 -2.50
CA LYS A 79 9.05 -9.48 -2.34
C LYS A 79 9.44 -8.01 -2.16
N ILE A 80 8.80 -7.12 -2.90
CA ILE A 80 9.00 -5.67 -2.76
C ILE A 80 8.52 -5.19 -1.39
N ALA A 81 7.29 -5.56 -0.99
CA ALA A 81 6.73 -5.19 0.31
C ALA A 81 7.59 -5.67 1.50
N LEU A 82 8.13 -6.90 1.42
CA LEU A 82 9.08 -7.44 2.42
C LEU A 82 10.35 -6.59 2.60
N ARG A 83 10.78 -5.87 1.57
CA ARG A 83 11.94 -4.96 1.64
C ARG A 83 11.57 -3.59 2.21
N MET A 84 10.33 -3.13 1.99
CA MET A 84 9.85 -1.83 2.44
C MET A 84 9.52 -1.78 3.94
N LYS A 85 9.21 -2.94 4.55
CA LYS A 85 8.88 -3.09 5.97
C LYS A 85 7.80 -2.10 6.46
N PRO A 86 6.60 -2.07 5.84
CA PRO A 86 5.50 -1.25 6.33
C PRO A 86 5.00 -1.77 7.69
N ASN A 87 4.28 -0.95 8.45
CA ASN A 87 3.72 -1.35 9.75
C ASN A 87 2.64 -2.41 9.61
N TYR A 88 1.84 -2.32 8.55
CA TYR A 88 0.75 -3.25 8.26
C TYR A 88 0.76 -3.65 6.78
N ILE A 89 0.32 -4.88 6.53
CA ILE A 89 0.08 -5.40 5.18
C ILE A 89 -1.40 -5.77 5.07
N CYS A 90 -2.06 -5.25 4.04
CA CYS A 90 -3.39 -5.67 3.65
C CYS A 90 -3.32 -6.39 2.30
N ILE A 91 -3.72 -7.67 2.26
CA ILE A 91 -3.72 -8.43 1.00
C ILE A 91 -5.09 -8.25 0.35
N VAL A 92 -5.07 -7.67 -0.84
CA VAL A 92 -6.29 -7.34 -1.61
C VAL A 92 -6.34 -8.09 -2.94
N PRO A 93 -7.55 -8.34 -3.50
CA PRO A 93 -7.66 -8.84 -4.86
C PRO A 93 -7.25 -7.74 -5.84
N GLU A 94 -6.60 -8.11 -6.94
CA GLU A 94 -6.34 -7.20 -8.05
C GLU A 94 -6.85 -7.79 -9.37
N ASN A 95 -7.62 -6.97 -10.08
CA ASN A 95 -8.02 -7.21 -11.45
C ASN A 95 -7.64 -5.98 -12.29
N ARG A 96 -6.84 -6.17 -13.33
CA ARG A 96 -6.38 -5.07 -14.20
C ARG A 96 -7.51 -4.36 -14.93
N LYS A 97 -8.64 -5.06 -15.13
CA LYS A 97 -9.84 -4.51 -15.80
C LYS A 97 -10.69 -3.62 -14.87
N GLU A 98 -10.52 -3.74 -13.56
CA GLU A 98 -11.25 -2.92 -12.58
C GLU A 98 -10.60 -1.55 -12.43
N ILE A 99 -11.42 -0.51 -12.31
CA ILE A 99 -10.96 0.85 -12.03
C ILE A 99 -10.45 0.94 -10.60
N THR A 100 -11.23 0.37 -9.68
CA THR A 100 -10.89 0.24 -8.25
C THR A 100 -11.01 -1.22 -7.82
N THR A 101 -10.48 -1.56 -6.65
CA THR A 101 -10.64 -2.91 -6.08
C THR A 101 -12.10 -3.10 -5.65
N GLU A 102 -12.79 -4.04 -6.27
CA GLU A 102 -14.17 -4.39 -5.95
C GLU A 102 -14.21 -5.67 -5.10
N GLY A 103 -14.82 -5.57 -3.93
CA GLY A 103 -14.98 -6.69 -3.00
C GLY A 103 -13.70 -7.11 -2.27
N GLY A 104 -13.83 -8.17 -1.50
CA GLY A 104 -12.75 -8.75 -0.70
C GLY A 104 -12.04 -9.93 -1.37
N LEU A 105 -10.87 -10.28 -0.84
CA LEU A 105 -10.12 -11.45 -1.29
C LEU A 105 -10.83 -12.74 -0.87
N ASP A 106 -11.03 -13.67 -1.80
CA ASP A 106 -11.53 -15.02 -1.49
C ASP A 106 -10.48 -15.80 -0.69
N LEU A 107 -10.69 -15.85 0.63
CA LEU A 107 -9.76 -16.50 1.56
C LEU A 107 -9.77 -18.04 1.41
N LYS A 108 -10.87 -18.64 1.01
CA LYS A 108 -10.96 -20.10 0.82
C LYS A 108 -10.13 -20.52 -0.37
N LYS A 109 -10.33 -19.86 -1.52
CA LYS A 109 -9.61 -20.11 -2.76
C LYS A 109 -8.11 -19.82 -2.63
N ASN A 110 -7.73 -18.78 -1.88
CA ASN A 110 -6.35 -18.33 -1.74
C ASN A 110 -5.65 -18.83 -0.46
N LYS A 111 -6.25 -19.74 0.30
CA LYS A 111 -5.80 -20.17 1.64
C LYS A 111 -4.30 -20.48 1.73
N TYR A 112 -3.78 -21.33 0.85
CA TYR A 112 -2.37 -21.75 0.90
C TYR A 112 -1.42 -20.60 0.53
N ARG A 113 -1.77 -19.81 -0.50
CA ARG A 113 -0.98 -18.66 -0.92
C ARG A 113 -0.90 -17.61 0.18
N ILE A 114 -2.02 -17.29 0.83
CA ILE A 114 -2.08 -16.34 1.95
C ILE A 114 -1.26 -16.84 3.14
N LYS A 115 -1.39 -18.11 3.53
CA LYS A 115 -0.57 -18.70 4.61
C LYS A 115 0.92 -18.56 4.34
N ASN A 116 1.36 -18.82 3.11
CA ASN A 116 2.75 -18.66 2.72
C ASN A 116 3.21 -17.20 2.84
N ILE A 117 2.42 -16.25 2.33
CA ILE A 117 2.73 -14.82 2.43
C ILE A 117 2.85 -14.40 3.90
N ILE A 118 1.87 -14.74 4.75
CA ILE A 118 1.91 -14.43 6.18
C ILE A 118 3.17 -15.01 6.84
N SER A 119 3.54 -16.26 6.51
CA SER A 119 4.76 -16.88 7.03
C SER A 119 6.03 -16.10 6.65
N GLN A 120 6.10 -15.60 5.42
CA GLN A 120 7.25 -14.81 4.97
C GLN A 120 7.39 -13.50 5.76
N PHE A 121 6.28 -12.79 5.99
CA PHE A 121 6.29 -11.57 6.79
C PHE A 121 6.64 -11.84 8.25
N LYS A 122 6.07 -12.87 8.88
CA LYS A 122 6.39 -13.25 10.27
C LYS A 122 7.86 -13.62 10.48
N LYS A 123 8.49 -14.34 9.53
CA LYS A 123 9.90 -14.71 9.61
C LYS A 123 10.86 -13.51 9.58
N LYS A 124 10.46 -12.42 8.95
CA LYS A 124 11.32 -11.21 8.85
C LYS A 124 11.24 -10.29 10.06
N LYS A 125 10.54 -10.67 11.13
CA LYS A 125 10.32 -9.87 12.34
C LYS A 125 10.06 -8.39 12.00
N TYR A 126 8.79 -8.07 11.88
CA TYR A 126 8.31 -6.70 11.82
C TYR A 126 8.23 -6.13 13.22
#